data_ec9793c84970a4eae7c0acb96ec01c08
#
_entry.id   ec9793c84970a4eae7c0acb96ec01c08
#
_cell.length_a   1.000
_cell.length_b   1.000
_cell.length_c   1.000
_cell.angle_alpha   90.00
_cell.angle_beta   90.00
_cell.angle_gamma   90.00
#
_symmetry.space_group_name_H-M   'P 1'
#
loop_
_entity.id
_entity.type
_entity.pdbx_description
1 polymer ?
#
loop_
_entity_poly.entity_id
_entity_poly.type
_entity_poly.pdbx_seq_one_letter_code
_entity_poly.pdbx_strand_id
1 'polypeptide(L)'
;MDVIEVQAPLYQVSAYGDFLYRVTKRLCGVSCNPRKAPEEWQENTEKLQNALIRAKTAVREYCLCNRWQYFITLTINGSQHDRYDLQGFLREFMQWMQNLKKTCCPNLRYILVPEQHKAEDPICGRAWHFHGLISGITPGA
;
A
#
# COMPACT_ATOMS: atom_id res chain seq x y z
N MET A 1 21.67 11.79 -46.25
CA MET A 1 22.33 10.95 -45.20
C MET A 1 21.60 11.29 -43.93
N ASP A 2 20.57 10.48 -43.60
CA ASP A 2 19.75 10.74 -42.41
C ASP A 2 20.50 10.23 -41.18
N VAL A 3 20.84 11.13 -40.29
CA VAL A 3 21.45 10.78 -38.99
C VAL A 3 20.35 10.17 -38.11
N ILE A 4 20.36 8.87 -37.93
CA ILE A 4 19.51 8.20 -36.96
C ILE A 4 20.12 8.49 -35.58
N GLU A 5 19.53 9.43 -34.87
CA GLU A 5 19.87 9.73 -33.48
C GLU A 5 19.35 8.60 -32.60
N VAL A 6 20.20 7.66 -32.23
CA VAL A 6 19.86 6.59 -31.29
C VAL A 6 19.85 7.19 -29.89
N GLN A 7 18.67 7.55 -29.40
CA GLN A 7 18.51 7.97 -28.03
C GLN A 7 18.89 6.80 -27.06
N ALA A 8 19.88 7.06 -26.20
CA ALA A 8 20.26 6.11 -25.17
C ALA A 8 19.06 5.74 -24.28
N PRO A 9 18.91 4.46 -23.92
CA PRO A 9 17.79 4.04 -23.08
C PRO A 9 17.86 4.73 -21.72
N LEU A 10 16.79 5.41 -21.34
CA LEU A 10 16.66 6.01 -20.02
C LEU A 10 16.43 4.93 -18.98
N TYR A 11 17.30 4.89 -17.98
CA TYR A 11 17.15 4.03 -16.82
C TYR A 11 16.64 4.83 -15.63
N GLN A 12 15.70 4.25 -14.90
CA GLN A 12 15.29 4.75 -13.59
C GLN A 12 15.90 3.86 -12.53
N VAL A 13 16.64 4.47 -11.60
CA VAL A 13 17.22 3.79 -10.43
C VAL A 13 16.39 4.17 -9.22
N SER A 14 15.91 3.16 -8.47
CA SER A 14 15.26 3.34 -7.18
C SER A 14 16.13 2.70 -6.11
N ALA A 15 16.52 3.47 -5.09
CA ALA A 15 17.28 3.00 -3.94
C ALA A 15 16.35 2.64 -2.79
N TYR A 16 16.61 1.53 -2.11
CA TYR A 16 15.86 1.07 -0.95
C TYR A 16 16.82 0.89 0.23
N GLY A 17 16.92 1.91 1.08
CA GLY A 17 17.95 1.96 2.11
C GLY A 17 19.36 2.03 1.51
N ASP A 18 20.37 1.51 2.23
CA ASP A 18 21.78 1.69 1.88
C ASP A 18 22.32 0.65 0.89
N PHE A 19 21.64 -0.48 0.69
CA PHE A 19 22.20 -1.64 0.00
C PHE A 19 21.35 -2.25 -1.10
N LEU A 20 20.11 -1.78 -1.32
CA LEU A 20 19.22 -2.37 -2.30
C LEU A 20 18.83 -1.35 -3.36
N TYR A 21 19.04 -1.70 -4.62
CA TYR A 21 18.71 -0.86 -5.77
C TYR A 21 17.87 -1.62 -6.78
N ARG A 22 16.91 -0.92 -7.38
CA ARG A 22 16.15 -1.40 -8.53
C ARG A 22 16.46 -0.52 -9.73
N VAL A 23 16.90 -1.14 -10.82
CA VAL A 23 17.12 -0.48 -12.10
C VAL A 23 16.02 -0.87 -13.06
N THR A 24 15.30 0.11 -13.60
CA THR A 24 14.23 -0.10 -14.57
C THR A 24 14.54 0.65 -15.85
N LYS A 25 14.51 -0.04 -16.98
CA LYS A 25 14.63 0.59 -18.30
C LYS A 25 13.33 1.26 -18.65
N ARG A 26 13.34 2.56 -18.90
CA ARG A 26 12.21 3.26 -19.50
C ARG A 26 12.29 3.13 -21.03
N LEU A 27 11.24 2.63 -21.64
CA LEU A 27 11.08 2.73 -23.08
C LEU A 27 10.68 4.19 -23.38
N CYS A 28 11.59 4.96 -23.94
CA CYS A 28 11.27 6.27 -24.51
C CYS A 28 10.35 6.05 -25.71
N GLY A 29 9.20 6.72 -25.74
CA GLY A 29 8.36 6.73 -26.93
C GLY A 29 6.88 6.43 -26.72
N VAL A 30 6.41 6.25 -25.47
CA VAL A 30 4.96 6.29 -25.25
C VAL A 30 4.55 7.75 -25.19
N SER A 31 4.14 8.27 -26.34
CA SER A 31 3.41 9.53 -26.44
C SER A 31 2.27 9.49 -25.43
N CYS A 32 2.22 10.46 -24.53
CA CYS A 32 1.06 10.70 -23.70
C CYS A 32 -0.08 11.12 -24.62
N ASN A 33 -0.86 10.17 -25.12
CA ASN A 33 -2.10 10.50 -25.80
C ASN A 33 -2.95 11.36 -24.87
N PRO A 34 -3.46 12.52 -25.34
CA PRO A 34 -4.38 13.32 -24.57
C PRO A 34 -5.54 12.42 -24.14
N ARG A 35 -5.92 12.51 -22.87
CA ARG A 35 -7.01 11.72 -22.29
C ARG A 35 -8.26 11.91 -23.14
N LYS A 36 -8.65 10.89 -23.89
CA LYS A 36 -10.01 10.81 -24.42
C LYS A 36 -10.96 10.79 -23.24
N ALA A 37 -12.03 11.59 -23.31
CA ALA A 37 -13.11 11.55 -22.34
C ALA A 37 -13.61 10.08 -22.19
N PRO A 38 -14.04 9.68 -20.98
CA PRO A 38 -14.44 8.30 -20.75
C PRO A 38 -15.69 7.98 -21.59
N GLU A 39 -15.51 7.18 -22.61
CA GLU A 39 -16.58 6.39 -23.16
C GLU A 39 -16.96 5.34 -22.12
N GLU A 40 -18.26 5.22 -21.89
CA GLU A 40 -18.98 4.33 -21.00
C GLU A 40 -18.18 3.33 -20.16
N TRP A 41 -18.53 3.24 -18.88
CA TRP A 41 -18.00 2.37 -17.84
C TRP A 41 -18.06 0.88 -18.20
N GLN A 42 -17.28 0.47 -19.18
CA GLN A 42 -16.87 -0.92 -19.25
C GLN A 42 -15.87 -1.14 -18.11
N GLU A 43 -16.19 -2.08 -17.25
CA GLU A 43 -15.31 -2.57 -16.19
C GLU A 43 -13.93 -2.90 -16.79
N ASN A 44 -13.03 -1.95 -16.74
CA ASN A 44 -11.75 -2.09 -17.41
C ASN A 44 -10.84 -2.88 -16.49
N THR A 45 -10.98 -4.21 -16.54
CA THR A 45 -10.20 -5.18 -15.77
C THR A 45 -8.69 -4.91 -15.87
N GLU A 46 -8.22 -4.42 -17.02
CA GLU A 46 -6.82 -4.03 -17.21
C GLU A 46 -6.42 -2.83 -16.34
N LYS A 47 -7.26 -1.80 -16.24
CA LYS A 47 -7.00 -0.66 -15.35
C LYS A 47 -6.96 -1.08 -13.88
N LEU A 48 -7.86 -1.97 -13.47
CA LEU A 48 -7.89 -2.51 -12.13
C LEU A 48 -6.63 -3.32 -11.82
N GLN A 49 -6.22 -4.21 -12.73
CA GLN A 49 -4.99 -4.99 -12.61
C GLN A 49 -3.76 -4.09 -12.52
N ASN A 50 -3.66 -3.07 -13.37
CA ASN A 50 -2.57 -2.12 -13.35
C ASN A 50 -2.55 -1.29 -12.05
N ALA A 51 -3.71 -0.93 -11.51
CA ALA A 51 -3.82 -0.27 -10.21
C ALA A 51 -3.35 -1.19 -9.07
N LEU A 52 -3.73 -2.46 -9.10
CA LEU A 52 -3.31 -3.47 -8.13
C LEU A 52 -1.79 -3.71 -8.17
N ILE A 53 -1.20 -3.80 -9.37
CA ILE A 53 0.25 -3.95 -9.53
C ILE A 53 0.98 -2.74 -8.94
N ARG A 54 0.50 -1.51 -9.21
CA ARG A 54 1.08 -0.29 -8.63
C ARG A 54 0.98 -0.28 -7.11
N ALA A 55 -0.17 -0.64 -6.56
CA ALA A 55 -0.38 -0.71 -5.11
C ALA A 55 0.56 -1.73 -4.46
N LYS A 56 0.66 -2.95 -4.99
CA LYS A 56 1.59 -3.99 -4.52
C LYS A 56 3.05 -3.52 -4.58
N THR A 57 3.42 -2.83 -5.65
CA THR A 57 4.78 -2.29 -5.80
C THR A 57 5.05 -1.22 -4.74
N ALA A 58 4.13 -0.28 -4.52
CA ALA A 58 4.28 0.77 -3.52
C ALA A 58 4.40 0.19 -2.09
N VAL A 59 3.58 -0.79 -1.74
CA VAL A 59 3.67 -1.50 -0.45
C VAL A 59 5.04 -2.16 -0.30
N ARG A 60 5.49 -2.91 -1.33
CA ARG A 60 6.79 -3.57 -1.32
C ARG A 60 7.95 -2.57 -1.16
N GLU A 61 7.94 -1.47 -1.91
CA GLU A 61 8.96 -0.44 -1.86
C GLU A 61 9.01 0.21 -0.48
N TYR A 62 7.84 0.52 0.09
CA TYR A 62 7.75 1.06 1.45
C TYR A 62 8.32 0.09 2.49
N CYS A 63 8.02 -1.21 2.36
CA CYS A 63 8.57 -2.24 3.25
C CYS A 63 10.09 -2.34 3.14
N LEU A 64 10.66 -2.25 1.94
CA LEU A 64 12.11 -2.35 1.70
C LEU A 64 12.88 -1.09 2.15
N CYS A 65 12.26 0.09 2.14
CA CYS A 65 12.87 1.35 2.54
C CYS A 65 12.94 1.54 4.06
N ASN A 66 12.28 0.69 4.85
CA ASN A 66 12.17 0.86 6.30
C ASN A 66 12.70 -0.38 7.04
N ARG A 67 13.24 -0.13 8.24
CA ARG A 67 13.55 -1.21 9.19
C ARG A 67 12.33 -1.43 10.08
N TRP A 68 11.92 -2.69 10.23
CA TRP A 68 10.74 -3.10 10.98
C TRP A 68 11.15 -3.85 12.25
N GLN A 69 10.40 -3.62 13.34
CA GLN A 69 10.63 -4.31 14.59
C GLN A 69 9.76 -5.56 14.73
N TYR A 70 8.49 -5.45 14.30
CA TYR A 70 7.52 -6.53 14.49
C TYR A 70 6.66 -6.72 13.24
N PHE A 71 6.31 -7.97 12.97
CA PHE A 71 5.14 -8.35 12.20
C PHE A 71 3.98 -8.50 13.18
N ILE A 72 2.84 -7.88 12.89
CA ILE A 72 1.68 -7.87 13.76
C ILE A 72 0.43 -8.35 13.04
N THR A 73 -0.45 -8.96 13.81
CA THR A 73 -1.83 -9.25 13.39
C THR A 73 -2.76 -8.55 14.37
N LEU A 74 -3.64 -7.70 13.86
CA LEU A 74 -4.65 -7.01 14.64
C LEU A 74 -6.03 -7.58 14.32
N THR A 75 -6.71 -8.04 15.34
CA THR A 75 -8.09 -8.54 15.26
C THR A 75 -9.03 -7.51 15.86
N ILE A 76 -10.09 -7.17 15.13
CA ILE A 76 -11.10 -6.22 15.62
C ILE A 76 -11.95 -6.90 16.68
N ASN A 77 -12.00 -6.30 17.88
CA ASN A 77 -12.84 -6.80 18.96
C ASN A 77 -14.32 -6.49 18.67
N GLY A 78 -15.10 -7.53 18.33
CA GLY A 78 -16.50 -7.40 17.97
C GLY A 78 -17.44 -6.95 19.10
N SER A 79 -16.97 -6.88 20.36
CA SER A 79 -17.74 -6.33 21.47
C SER A 79 -17.66 -4.80 21.57
N GLN A 80 -16.67 -4.19 20.91
CA GLN A 80 -16.41 -2.76 20.99
C GLN A 80 -16.59 -2.05 19.63
N HIS A 81 -16.35 -2.77 18.54
CA HIS A 81 -16.37 -2.25 17.18
C HIS A 81 -17.09 -3.20 16.23
N ASP A 82 -17.75 -2.67 15.22
CA ASP A 82 -18.26 -3.50 14.15
C ASP A 82 -17.11 -4.02 13.28
N ARG A 83 -16.81 -5.32 13.45
CA ARG A 83 -15.74 -6.00 12.70
C ARG A 83 -16.05 -6.24 11.23
N TYR A 84 -17.26 -5.93 10.79
CA TYR A 84 -17.71 -6.05 9.40
C TYR A 84 -17.68 -4.71 8.67
N ASP A 85 -17.72 -3.58 9.39
CA ASP A 85 -17.56 -2.23 8.84
C ASP A 85 -16.10 -1.79 8.83
N LEU A 86 -15.37 -2.13 7.76
CA LEU A 86 -13.98 -1.70 7.58
C LEU A 86 -13.82 -0.18 7.60
N GLN A 87 -14.74 0.55 6.97
CA GLN A 87 -14.59 2.00 6.80
C GLN A 87 -14.83 2.75 8.12
N GLY A 88 -15.81 2.31 8.91
CA GLY A 88 -16.06 2.84 10.24
C GLY A 88 -14.85 2.61 11.15
N PHE A 89 -14.39 1.37 11.21
CA PHE A 89 -13.22 1.00 12.02
C PHE A 89 -11.96 1.79 11.61
N LEU A 90 -11.67 1.93 10.31
CA LEU A 90 -10.47 2.63 9.84
C LEU A 90 -10.42 4.08 10.30
N ARG A 91 -11.54 4.80 10.37
CA ARG A 91 -11.58 6.20 10.85
C ARG A 91 -11.13 6.30 12.30
N GLU A 92 -11.67 5.44 13.17
CA GLU A 92 -11.31 5.41 14.60
C GLU A 92 -9.86 4.95 14.81
N PHE A 93 -9.47 3.90 14.10
CA PHE A 93 -8.12 3.35 14.15
C PHE A 93 -7.05 4.36 13.71
N MET A 94 -7.28 5.08 12.63
CA MET A 94 -6.35 6.13 12.17
C MET A 94 -6.20 7.25 13.20
N GLN A 95 -7.29 7.65 13.85
CA GLN A 95 -7.23 8.64 14.92
C GLN A 95 -6.44 8.13 16.12
N TRP A 96 -6.66 6.87 16.51
CA TRP A 96 -5.91 6.23 17.59
C TRP A 96 -4.42 6.14 17.28
N MET A 97 -4.04 5.74 16.07
CA MET A 97 -2.63 5.67 15.64
C MET A 97 -1.96 7.04 15.63
N GLN A 98 -2.68 8.10 15.23
CA GLN A 98 -2.18 9.48 15.30
C GLN A 98 -1.94 9.92 16.75
N ASN A 99 -2.86 9.60 17.65
CA ASN A 99 -2.72 9.92 19.06
C ASN A 99 -1.53 9.17 19.67
N LEU A 100 -1.38 7.87 19.39
CA LEU A 100 -0.25 7.07 19.84
C LEU A 100 1.10 7.67 19.37
N LYS A 101 1.15 8.13 18.13
CA LYS A 101 2.33 8.80 17.58
C LYS A 101 2.64 10.10 18.30
N LYS A 102 1.62 10.88 18.69
CA LYS A 102 1.81 12.16 19.38
C LYS A 102 2.22 11.99 20.87
N THR A 103 1.70 10.97 21.53
CA THR A 103 1.83 10.82 22.98
C THR A 103 3.03 9.95 23.41
N CYS A 104 3.18 8.79 22.78
CA CYS A 104 4.11 7.77 23.27
C CYS A 104 5.17 7.35 22.25
N CYS A 105 4.84 7.36 20.96
CA CYS A 105 5.67 6.76 19.92
C CYS A 105 5.92 7.72 18.75
N PRO A 106 6.69 8.80 18.92
CA PRO A 106 6.89 9.82 17.87
C PRO A 106 7.52 9.28 16.60
N ASN A 107 8.28 8.20 16.70
CA ASN A 107 8.93 7.52 15.57
C ASN A 107 8.12 6.36 15.01
N LEU A 108 6.86 6.22 15.42
CA LEU A 108 5.97 5.15 14.97
C LEU A 108 5.84 5.14 13.44
N ARG A 109 6.13 3.99 12.86
CA ARG A 109 5.92 3.68 11.45
C ARG A 109 5.15 2.38 11.35
N TYR A 110 4.22 2.31 10.44
CA TYR A 110 3.45 1.10 10.22
C TYR A 110 2.99 0.99 8.78
N ILE A 111 2.76 -0.21 8.36
CA ILE A 111 2.00 -0.57 7.18
C ILE A 111 1.09 -1.72 7.56
N LEU A 112 -0.20 -1.57 7.36
CA LEU A 112 -1.21 -2.55 7.70
C LEU A 112 -2.08 -2.80 6.48
N VAL A 113 -2.32 -4.07 6.20
CA VAL A 113 -3.16 -4.51 5.08
C VAL A 113 -4.39 -5.19 5.66
N PRO A 114 -5.59 -4.70 5.35
CA PRO A 114 -6.83 -5.36 5.76
C PRO A 114 -7.01 -6.67 4.99
N GLU A 115 -7.44 -7.70 5.68
CA GLU A 115 -7.78 -9.00 5.13
C GLU A 115 -9.10 -9.49 5.73
N GLN A 116 -9.92 -10.13 4.92
CA GLN A 116 -11.15 -10.76 5.41
C GLN A 116 -10.89 -12.17 5.92
N HIS A 117 -11.52 -12.54 7.00
CA HIS A 117 -11.52 -13.92 7.48
C HIS A 117 -12.08 -14.87 6.40
N LYS A 118 -11.57 -16.10 6.39
CA LYS A 118 -12.08 -17.14 5.48
C LYS A 118 -13.50 -17.57 5.86
N ALA A 119 -13.76 -17.61 7.18
CA ALA A 119 -15.10 -17.92 7.70
C ALA A 119 -16.04 -16.76 7.42
N GLU A 120 -17.22 -17.06 6.94
CA GLU A 120 -18.27 -16.13 6.58
C GLU A 120 -19.46 -16.30 7.54
N ASP A 121 -19.89 -15.19 8.12
CA ASP A 121 -21.14 -15.13 8.87
C ASP A 121 -22.29 -15.03 7.86
N PRO A 122 -23.36 -15.85 7.97
CA PRO A 122 -24.45 -15.84 7.00
C PRO A 122 -25.20 -14.52 6.87
N ILE A 123 -25.17 -13.68 7.91
CA ILE A 123 -25.91 -12.41 7.97
C ILE A 123 -24.96 -11.22 7.75
N CYS A 124 -23.80 -11.22 8.41
CA CYS A 124 -22.89 -10.08 8.45
C CYS A 124 -21.73 -10.16 7.44
N GLY A 125 -21.55 -11.34 6.81
CA GLY A 125 -20.44 -11.54 5.87
C GLY A 125 -19.13 -11.90 6.56
N ARG A 126 -18.00 -11.41 6.04
CA ARG A 126 -16.67 -11.76 6.54
C ARG A 126 -16.09 -10.64 7.41
N ALA A 127 -15.67 -11.01 8.60
CA ALA A 127 -15.01 -10.08 9.51
C ALA A 127 -13.63 -9.67 8.98
N TRP A 128 -13.20 -8.47 9.33
CA TRP A 128 -11.90 -7.93 8.98
C TRP A 128 -10.87 -8.12 10.08
N HIS A 129 -9.63 -8.32 9.68
CA HIS A 129 -8.43 -8.25 10.49
C HIS A 129 -7.31 -7.60 9.68
N PHE A 130 -6.19 -7.29 10.32
CA PHE A 130 -5.07 -6.63 9.68
C PHE A 130 -3.79 -7.40 9.92
N HIS A 131 -2.98 -7.52 8.88
CA HIS A 131 -1.60 -7.97 8.97
C HIS A 131 -0.66 -6.84 8.58
N GLY A 132 0.48 -6.76 9.21
CA GLY A 132 1.43 -5.75 8.81
C GLY A 132 2.71 -5.67 9.61
N LEU A 133 3.45 -4.64 9.32
CA LEU A 133 4.76 -4.36 9.89
C LEU A 133 4.67 -3.06 10.71
N ILE A 134 5.36 -3.04 11.83
CA ILE A 134 5.40 -1.89 12.73
C ILE A 134 6.80 -1.68 13.29
N SER A 135 7.17 -0.43 13.50
CA SER A 135 8.43 -0.03 14.14
C SER A 135 8.27 1.30 14.87
N GLY A 136 9.25 1.64 15.71
CA GLY A 136 9.24 2.84 16.53
C GLY A 136 8.35 2.72 17.76
N ILE A 137 8.06 1.50 18.20
CA ILE A 137 7.41 1.23 19.49
C ILE A 137 8.48 1.14 20.57
N THR A 138 8.30 1.92 21.62
CA THR A 138 9.14 1.83 22.82
C THR A 138 8.52 0.79 23.77
N PRO A 139 9.27 -0.25 24.19
CA PRO A 139 8.77 -1.19 25.18
C PRO A 139 8.39 -0.47 26.47
N GLY A 140 7.18 -0.65 26.95
CA GLY A 140 6.69 -0.04 28.20
C GLY A 140 5.99 1.31 28.03
N ALA A 141 5.69 1.73 26.81
CA ALA A 141 4.84 2.90 26.54
C ALA A 141 3.35 2.53 26.56
#